data_bb2698c94eab00b79983eefadabb4eb5
#
_entry.id   bb2698c94eab00b79983eefadabb4eb5
#
_cell.length_a   1.000
_cell.length_b   1.000
_cell.length_c   1.000
_cell.angle_alpha   90.00
_cell.angle_beta   90.00
_cell.angle_gamma   90.00
#
_symmetry.space_group_name_H-M   'P 1'
#
loop_
_entity.id
_entity.type
_entity.pdbx_description
1 polymer ?
#
loop_
_entity_poly.entity_id
_entity_poly.type
_entity_poly.pdbx_seq_one_letter_code
_entity_poly.pdbx_strand_id
1 'polypeptide(L)'
;MWIKGFENRYEITKDGKVFFHKDNVRTERKLVPDKNGYMTINIKKDGKVFCKKIHREVGKTYINPFDGEHINHINGIKSDNRVENLEWCTNFENMKHMRELGLKKVGYKYENNTTGFYGVMYQNNKYQARLKRGRKDIYLGSFDTLQSAFDIVQKSLYDESMGLKIKSYILNKKIFQM
;
A
#
# COMPACT_ATOMS: atom_id res chain seq x y z
N MET A 1 -5.04 20.26 -13.11
CA MET A 1 -6.38 19.99 -12.53
C MET A 1 -6.40 20.36 -11.05
N TRP A 2 -7.56 20.66 -10.48
CA TRP A 2 -7.69 21.04 -9.07
C TRP A 2 -7.54 19.84 -8.14
N ILE A 3 -6.90 20.06 -6.99
CA ILE A 3 -6.90 19.06 -5.91
C ILE A 3 -8.31 18.98 -5.32
N LYS A 4 -8.89 17.77 -5.26
CA LYS A 4 -10.26 17.54 -4.78
C LYS A 4 -10.46 18.11 -3.37
N GLY A 5 -11.48 18.94 -3.21
CA GLY A 5 -11.82 19.67 -1.99
C GLY A 5 -11.05 20.99 -1.80
N PHE A 6 -10.20 21.38 -2.77
CA PHE A 6 -9.40 22.60 -2.78
C PHE A 6 -9.46 23.30 -4.15
N GLU A 7 -10.57 23.15 -4.84
CA GLU A 7 -10.85 23.72 -6.15
C GLU A 7 -10.63 25.24 -6.13
N ASN A 8 -10.21 25.79 -7.27
CA ASN A 8 -9.87 27.20 -7.47
C ASN A 8 -8.74 27.75 -6.57
N ARG A 9 -8.11 26.89 -5.76
CA ARG A 9 -7.05 27.31 -4.83
C ARG A 9 -5.75 26.52 -4.98
N TYR A 10 -5.82 25.21 -5.15
CA TYR A 10 -4.63 24.37 -5.34
C TYR A 10 -4.80 23.48 -6.55
N GLU A 11 -3.91 23.67 -7.50
CA GLU A 11 -3.81 22.88 -8.73
C GLU A 11 -2.67 21.87 -8.61
N ILE A 12 -2.89 20.66 -9.13
CA ILE A 12 -1.85 19.66 -9.32
C ILE A 12 -1.71 19.34 -10.80
N THR A 13 -0.47 19.10 -11.25
CA THR A 13 -0.14 18.77 -12.64
C THR A 13 0.22 17.29 -12.80
N LYS A 14 0.27 16.79 -14.04
CA LYS A 14 0.65 15.39 -14.32
C LYS A 14 2.08 15.05 -13.92
N ASP A 15 2.96 16.04 -13.89
CA ASP A 15 4.36 15.91 -13.44
C ASP A 15 4.52 16.06 -11.90
N GLY A 16 3.40 16.14 -11.17
CA GLY A 16 3.39 16.19 -9.70
C GLY A 16 3.72 17.54 -9.10
N LYS A 17 3.75 18.62 -9.89
CA LYS A 17 3.89 19.98 -9.35
C LYS A 17 2.59 20.48 -8.80
N VAL A 18 2.66 21.33 -7.76
CA VAL A 18 1.49 21.96 -7.14
C VAL A 18 1.59 23.48 -7.26
N PHE A 19 0.49 24.09 -7.66
CA PHE A 19 0.38 25.54 -7.78
C PHE A 19 -0.73 26.05 -6.85
N PHE A 20 -0.45 27.18 -6.23
CA PHE A 20 -1.43 27.93 -5.46
C PHE A 20 -1.96 29.08 -6.29
N HIS A 21 -3.26 29.25 -6.31
CA HIS A 21 -3.96 30.32 -7.00
C HIS A 21 -4.53 31.31 -6.00
N LYS A 22 -4.19 32.59 -6.15
CA LYS A 22 -4.73 33.69 -5.39
C LYS A 22 -4.71 34.98 -6.24
N ASP A 23 -5.80 35.72 -6.26
CA ASP A 23 -5.93 37.01 -6.94
C ASP A 23 -5.46 36.99 -8.42
N ASN A 24 -5.84 35.89 -9.15
CA ASN A 24 -5.42 35.58 -10.52
C ASN A 24 -3.92 35.30 -10.70
N VAL A 25 -3.17 35.17 -9.61
CA VAL A 25 -1.76 34.79 -9.65
C VAL A 25 -1.61 33.30 -9.38
N ARG A 26 -0.87 32.60 -10.26
CA ARG A 26 -0.51 31.18 -10.16
C ARG A 26 0.92 31.05 -9.68
N THR A 27 1.13 30.49 -8.49
CA THR A 27 2.45 30.38 -7.87
C THR A 27 2.79 28.91 -7.58
N GLU A 28 3.93 28.44 -8.09
CA GLU A 28 4.41 27.09 -7.80
C GLU A 28 4.77 26.95 -6.31
N ARG A 29 4.37 25.83 -5.70
CA ARG A 29 4.61 25.55 -4.30
C ARG A 29 5.77 24.57 -4.14
N LYS A 30 6.70 24.88 -3.25
CA LYS A 30 7.78 23.97 -2.87
C LYS A 30 7.23 22.72 -2.18
N LEU A 31 7.62 21.55 -2.66
CA LEU A 31 7.33 20.26 -2.05
C LEU A 31 8.43 19.89 -1.07
N VAL A 32 8.06 19.14 -0.02
CA VAL A 32 8.99 18.72 1.04
C VAL A 32 8.87 17.20 1.23
N PRO A 33 9.98 16.46 1.30
CA PRO A 33 9.92 15.03 1.59
C PRO A 33 9.48 14.78 3.03
N ASP A 34 8.63 13.77 3.24
CA ASP A 34 8.34 13.25 4.59
C ASP A 34 9.49 12.37 5.10
N LYS A 35 9.39 11.89 6.35
CA LYS A 35 10.39 11.01 6.97
C LYS A 35 10.65 9.70 6.20
N ASN A 36 9.76 9.32 5.31
CA ASN A 36 9.87 8.13 4.47
C ASN A 36 10.34 8.45 3.05
N GLY A 37 10.61 9.73 2.72
CA GLY A 37 11.08 10.19 1.42
C GLY A 37 9.96 10.48 0.41
N TYR A 38 8.67 10.41 0.79
CA TYR A 38 7.58 10.80 -0.10
C TYR A 38 7.41 12.31 -0.14
N MET A 39 7.25 12.86 -1.33
CA MET A 39 7.00 14.29 -1.51
C MET A 39 5.61 14.67 -0.98
N THR A 40 5.58 15.72 -0.17
CA THR A 40 4.38 16.23 0.50
C THR A 40 4.25 17.74 0.34
N ILE A 41 3.03 18.21 0.56
CA ILE A 41 2.70 19.64 0.66
C ILE A 41 1.71 19.87 1.77
N ASN A 42 1.88 20.99 2.48
CA ASN A 42 0.89 21.51 3.41
C ASN A 42 0.01 22.54 2.70
N ILE A 43 -1.28 22.25 2.61
CA ILE A 43 -2.30 23.13 2.01
C ILE A 43 -3.29 23.58 3.07
N LYS A 44 -3.82 24.80 2.93
CA LYS A 44 -4.70 25.41 3.93
C LYS A 44 -6.12 25.59 3.37
N LYS A 45 -7.11 25.26 4.19
CA LYS A 45 -8.52 25.53 3.93
C LYS A 45 -9.22 25.80 5.26
N ASP A 46 -10.00 26.86 5.33
CA ASP A 46 -10.83 27.22 6.49
C ASP A 46 -10.05 27.23 7.82
N GLY A 47 -8.87 27.86 7.80
CA GLY A 47 -7.96 27.93 8.96
C GLY A 47 -7.22 26.62 9.29
N LYS A 48 -7.56 25.51 8.67
CA LYS A 48 -6.95 24.20 8.91
C LYS A 48 -5.83 23.89 7.90
N VAL A 49 -4.81 23.17 8.38
CA VAL A 49 -3.70 22.69 7.55
C VAL A 49 -3.87 21.21 7.25
N PHE A 50 -3.74 20.85 5.98
CA PHE A 50 -3.81 19.46 5.49
C PHE A 50 -2.48 19.07 4.83
N CYS A 51 -1.83 18.06 5.36
CA CYS A 51 -0.65 17.46 4.72
C CYS A 51 -1.10 16.47 3.65
N LYS A 52 -0.71 16.72 2.39
CA LYS A 52 -1.05 15.88 1.25
C LYS A 52 0.19 15.23 0.66
N LYS A 53 0.12 13.93 0.36
CA LYS A 53 1.17 13.21 -0.37
C LYS A 53 0.94 13.36 -1.87
N ILE A 54 1.96 13.84 -2.58
CA ILE A 54 1.83 14.23 -3.99
C ILE A 54 1.43 13.05 -4.88
N HIS A 55 2.10 11.89 -4.78
CA HIS A 55 1.74 10.70 -5.56
C HIS A 55 0.26 10.31 -5.39
N ARG A 56 -0.29 10.45 -4.17
CA ARG A 56 -1.71 10.14 -3.93
C ARG A 56 -2.64 11.16 -4.58
N GLU A 57 -2.28 12.43 -4.57
CA GLU A 57 -3.11 13.44 -5.21
C GLU A 57 -3.03 13.34 -6.75
N VAL A 58 -1.84 13.03 -7.31
CA VAL A 58 -1.70 12.73 -8.76
C VAL A 58 -2.53 11.50 -9.14
N GLY A 59 -2.39 10.39 -8.40
CA GLY A 59 -3.14 9.17 -8.67
C GLY A 59 -4.66 9.38 -8.65
N LYS A 60 -5.17 10.07 -7.62
CA LYS A 60 -6.62 10.38 -7.51
C LYS A 60 -7.13 11.28 -8.62
N THR A 61 -6.27 12.12 -9.18
CA THR A 61 -6.65 13.14 -10.14
C THR A 61 -6.55 12.66 -11.58
N TYR A 62 -5.57 11.81 -11.89
CA TYR A 62 -5.21 11.48 -13.27
C TYR A 62 -5.26 10.00 -13.62
N ILE A 63 -5.21 9.11 -12.63
CA ILE A 63 -5.27 7.67 -12.83
C ILE A 63 -6.65 7.21 -12.40
N ASN A 64 -7.36 6.49 -13.29
CA ASN A 64 -8.67 5.95 -12.94
C ASN A 64 -8.57 5.14 -11.64
N PRO A 65 -9.48 5.36 -10.67
CA PRO A 65 -9.46 4.61 -9.45
C PRO A 65 -9.68 3.13 -9.77
N PHE A 66 -8.69 2.35 -9.43
CA PHE A 66 -8.77 0.91 -9.34
C PHE A 66 -9.05 0.57 -7.86
N ASP A 67 -9.59 -0.61 -7.56
CA ASP A 67 -9.85 -1.07 -6.18
C ASP A 67 -8.59 -1.23 -5.32
N GLY A 68 -7.45 -0.77 -5.80
CA GLY A 68 -6.17 -0.74 -5.10
C GLY A 68 -6.11 0.36 -4.05
N GLU A 69 -5.71 0.01 -2.82
CA GLU A 69 -5.56 0.97 -1.71
C GLU A 69 -4.25 1.76 -1.75
N HIS A 70 -3.30 1.34 -2.58
CA HIS A 70 -1.95 1.87 -2.62
C HIS A 70 -1.61 2.45 -3.98
N ILE A 71 -0.77 3.49 -3.99
CA ILE A 71 -0.11 3.99 -5.20
C ILE A 71 1.37 3.62 -5.09
N ASN A 72 1.84 2.90 -6.09
CA ASN A 72 3.21 2.47 -6.27
C ASN A 72 3.95 3.43 -7.21
N HIS A 73 5.26 3.61 -6.97
CA HIS A 73 6.17 4.24 -7.91
C HIS A 73 6.86 3.16 -8.74
N ILE A 74 6.56 3.08 -10.03
CA ILE A 74 7.03 2.02 -10.93
C ILE A 74 8.56 1.90 -10.93
N ASN A 75 9.26 3.02 -10.90
CA ASN A 75 10.73 3.06 -10.83
C ASN A 75 11.30 2.99 -9.40
N GLY A 76 10.45 2.89 -8.36
CA GLY A 76 10.85 2.89 -6.95
C GLY A 76 11.33 4.23 -6.40
N ILE A 77 11.34 5.32 -7.18
CA ILE A 77 11.81 6.64 -6.78
C ILE A 77 10.65 7.46 -6.22
N LYS A 78 10.57 7.60 -4.90
CA LYS A 78 9.46 8.25 -4.18
C LYS A 78 9.30 9.75 -4.46
N SER A 79 10.29 10.40 -5.03
CA SER A 79 10.24 11.81 -5.44
C SER A 79 9.74 12.00 -6.87
N ASP A 80 9.68 10.94 -7.68
CA ASP A 80 9.22 10.99 -9.08
C ASP A 80 7.71 10.73 -9.14
N ASN A 81 6.95 11.82 -9.03
CA ASN A 81 5.48 11.78 -8.97
C ASN A 81 4.80 12.03 -10.32
N ARG A 82 5.50 11.84 -11.42
CA ARG A 82 4.91 11.91 -12.76
C ARG A 82 3.86 10.79 -12.90
N VAL A 83 2.74 11.10 -13.55
CA VAL A 83 1.62 10.17 -13.72
C VAL A 83 2.03 8.86 -14.38
N GLU A 84 2.97 8.92 -15.35
CA GLU A 84 3.50 7.75 -16.08
C GLU A 84 4.29 6.80 -15.17
N ASN A 85 4.77 7.30 -14.03
CA ASN A 85 5.53 6.52 -13.04
C ASN A 85 4.68 6.03 -11.86
N LEU A 86 3.37 6.26 -11.90
CA LEU A 86 2.47 5.92 -10.80
C LEU A 86 1.42 4.92 -11.27
N GLU A 87 1.13 3.94 -10.42
CA GLU A 87 0.06 2.96 -10.64
C GLU A 87 -0.70 2.67 -9.34
N TRP A 88 -1.98 2.38 -9.46
CA TRP A 88 -2.74 1.79 -8.35
C TRP A 88 -2.37 0.33 -8.22
N CYS A 89 -2.18 -0.13 -7.00
CA CYS A 89 -1.82 -1.52 -6.72
C CYS A 89 -2.41 -2.00 -5.39
N THR A 90 -2.53 -3.29 -5.27
CA THR A 90 -2.82 -3.97 -4.01
C THR A 90 -1.58 -3.94 -3.10
N ASN A 91 -1.79 -4.19 -1.81
CA ASN A 91 -0.66 -4.33 -0.87
C ASN A 91 0.31 -5.44 -1.27
N PHE A 92 -0.21 -6.55 -1.81
CA PHE A 92 0.60 -7.67 -2.28
C PHE A 92 1.50 -7.26 -3.45
N GLU A 93 0.95 -6.66 -4.49
CA GLU A 93 1.68 -6.19 -5.67
C GLU A 93 2.76 -5.18 -5.28
N ASN A 94 2.42 -4.22 -4.41
CA ASN A 94 3.37 -3.24 -3.91
C ASN A 94 4.54 -3.91 -3.14
N MET A 95 4.25 -4.88 -2.28
CA MET A 95 5.27 -5.61 -1.55
C MET A 95 6.13 -6.51 -2.48
N LYS A 96 5.53 -7.12 -3.49
CA LYS A 96 6.23 -7.90 -4.51
C LYS A 96 7.20 -7.00 -5.29
N HIS A 97 6.71 -5.88 -5.82
CA HIS A 97 7.49 -4.91 -6.57
C HIS A 97 8.68 -4.34 -5.76
N MET A 98 8.46 -3.97 -4.49
CA MET A 98 9.55 -3.51 -3.62
C MET A 98 10.69 -4.53 -3.46
N ARG A 99 10.39 -5.84 -3.55
CA ARG A 99 11.42 -6.90 -3.51
C ARG A 99 12.15 -7.04 -4.82
N GLU A 100 11.42 -7.02 -5.93
CA GLU A 100 11.96 -7.09 -7.28
C GLU A 100 12.96 -5.95 -7.52
N LEU A 101 12.65 -4.76 -6.99
CA LEU A 101 13.56 -3.60 -7.02
C LEU A 101 14.66 -3.62 -5.94
N GLY A 102 14.71 -4.63 -5.06
CA GLY A 102 15.69 -4.70 -3.96
C GLY A 102 15.56 -3.59 -2.93
N LEU A 103 14.45 -2.84 -2.91
CA LEU A 103 14.22 -1.67 -2.06
C LEU A 103 13.93 -2.04 -0.59
N LYS A 104 13.50 -3.25 -0.34
CA LYS A 104 13.31 -3.77 1.00
C LYS A 104 14.55 -4.55 1.42
N LYS A 105 15.40 -3.95 2.24
CA LYS A 105 16.27 -4.78 3.09
C LYS A 105 15.34 -5.66 3.92
N VAL A 106 15.45 -6.98 3.76
CA VAL A 106 14.70 -7.96 4.54
C VAL A 106 15.11 -7.79 6.01
N GLY A 107 14.47 -6.87 6.70
CA GLY A 107 14.78 -6.47 8.08
C GLY A 107 14.13 -7.35 9.14
N TYR A 108 13.56 -8.48 8.76
CA TYR A 108 13.21 -9.59 9.64
C TYR A 108 13.49 -10.88 8.86
N LYS A 109 14.76 -11.28 8.85
CA LYS A 109 15.12 -12.66 8.57
C LYS A 109 14.52 -13.54 9.68
N TYR A 110 13.31 -14.02 9.47
CA TYR A 110 13.07 -15.39 9.90
C TYR A 110 13.96 -16.23 8.99
N GLU A 111 15.02 -16.79 9.54
CA GLU A 111 16.05 -17.56 8.80
C GLU A 111 15.46 -18.66 7.91
N ASN A 112 14.19 -19.02 8.11
CA ASN A 112 13.46 -20.04 7.39
C ASN A 112 12.29 -19.51 6.52
N ASN A 113 12.14 -18.20 6.29
CA ASN A 113 11.07 -17.69 5.45
C ASN A 113 11.52 -17.56 3.99
N THR A 114 11.36 -18.63 3.21
CA THR A 114 11.73 -18.71 1.80
C THR A 114 10.83 -17.84 0.90
N THR A 115 9.63 -17.46 1.33
CA THR A 115 8.71 -16.64 0.55
C THR A 115 8.96 -15.14 0.71
N GLY A 116 9.61 -14.77 1.83
CA GLY A 116 9.83 -13.38 2.23
C GLY A 116 8.55 -12.63 2.65
N PHE A 117 7.38 -13.27 2.76
CA PHE A 117 6.14 -12.68 3.27
C PHE A 117 5.91 -13.09 4.72
N TYR A 118 5.58 -12.10 5.60
CA TYR A 118 5.27 -12.39 6.98
C TYR A 118 4.09 -13.38 7.07
N GLY A 119 4.27 -14.41 7.89
CA GLY A 119 3.23 -15.41 8.11
C GLY A 119 3.02 -16.42 6.97
N VAL A 120 3.81 -16.36 5.89
CA VAL A 120 3.72 -17.32 4.78
C VAL A 120 5.05 -18.04 4.59
N MET A 121 5.01 -19.36 4.51
CA MET A 121 6.16 -20.21 4.20
C MET A 121 5.80 -21.21 3.08
N TYR A 122 6.80 -21.61 2.27
CA TYR A 122 6.62 -22.62 1.25
C TYR A 122 7.16 -23.95 1.79
N GLN A 123 6.32 -24.95 1.87
CA GLN A 123 6.67 -26.28 2.36
C GLN A 123 5.74 -27.34 1.76
N ASN A 124 6.27 -28.50 1.39
CA ASN A 124 5.51 -29.62 0.80
C ASN A 124 4.67 -29.20 -0.40
N ASN A 125 5.27 -28.45 -1.33
CA ASN A 125 4.65 -27.92 -2.55
C ASN A 125 3.39 -27.05 -2.33
N LYS A 126 3.27 -26.48 -1.13
CA LYS A 126 2.15 -25.57 -0.76
C LYS A 126 2.67 -24.35 -0.02
N TYR A 127 1.91 -23.27 -0.10
CA TYR A 127 2.11 -22.08 0.72
C TYR A 127 1.30 -22.20 2.01
N GLN A 128 1.99 -22.27 3.14
CA GLN A 128 1.37 -22.38 4.46
C GLN A 128 1.28 -20.98 5.08
N ALA A 129 0.08 -20.63 5.54
CA ALA A 129 -0.16 -19.38 6.26
C ALA A 129 -0.21 -19.66 7.78
N ARG A 130 0.58 -18.92 8.55
CA ARG A 130 0.69 -19.04 10.02
C ARG A 130 0.90 -17.68 10.66
N LEU A 131 0.36 -17.49 11.85
CA LEU A 131 0.62 -16.31 12.68
C LEU A 131 1.14 -16.75 14.04
N LYS A 132 2.22 -16.10 14.50
CA LYS A 132 2.74 -16.32 15.85
C LYS A 132 2.17 -15.29 16.82
N ARG A 133 1.58 -15.74 17.93
CA ARG A 133 1.05 -14.90 19.01
C ARG A 133 1.62 -15.37 20.33
N GLY A 134 2.63 -14.66 20.82
CA GLY A 134 3.40 -15.09 21.97
C GLY A 134 4.07 -16.44 21.70
N ARG A 135 3.74 -17.46 22.51
CA ARG A 135 4.26 -18.84 22.35
C ARG A 135 3.38 -19.75 21.48
N LYS A 136 2.26 -19.25 20.95
CA LYS A 136 1.28 -20.03 20.16
C LYS A 136 1.48 -19.76 18.66
N ASP A 137 1.55 -20.84 17.88
CA ASP A 137 1.46 -20.79 16.42
C ASP A 137 0.01 -21.05 16.00
N ILE A 138 -0.56 -20.09 15.27
CA ILE A 138 -1.91 -20.20 14.72
C ILE A 138 -1.77 -20.57 13.26
N TYR A 139 -2.17 -21.78 12.89
CA TYR A 139 -2.21 -22.25 11.52
C TYR A 139 -3.47 -21.75 10.83
N LEU A 140 -3.31 -21.04 9.70
CA LEU A 140 -4.42 -20.41 8.96
C LEU A 140 -4.81 -21.21 7.71
N GLY A 141 -3.94 -22.12 7.25
CA GLY A 141 -4.22 -22.98 6.11
C GLY A 141 -3.01 -23.23 5.20
N SER A 142 -3.24 -24.08 4.19
CA SER A 142 -2.29 -24.43 3.14
C SER A 142 -2.92 -24.12 1.78
N PHE A 143 -2.19 -23.42 0.90
CA PHE A 143 -2.71 -22.83 -0.33
C PHE A 143 -1.80 -23.20 -1.51
N ASP A 144 -2.39 -23.26 -2.70
CA ASP A 144 -1.65 -23.53 -3.94
C ASP A 144 -0.89 -22.30 -4.43
N THR A 145 -1.34 -21.10 -4.07
CA THR A 145 -0.72 -19.85 -4.49
C THR A 145 -0.21 -19.02 -3.32
N LEU A 146 0.89 -18.32 -3.54
CA LEU A 146 1.44 -17.37 -2.58
C LEU A 146 0.44 -16.27 -2.25
N GLN A 147 -0.32 -15.79 -3.25
CA GLN A 147 -1.34 -14.75 -3.08
C GLN A 147 -2.40 -15.18 -2.07
N SER A 148 -3.01 -16.36 -2.25
CA SER A 148 -4.07 -16.85 -1.35
C SER A 148 -3.59 -17.01 0.09
N ALA A 149 -2.34 -17.49 0.28
CA ALA A 149 -1.74 -17.58 1.60
C ALA A 149 -1.48 -16.21 2.22
N PHE A 150 -1.06 -15.23 1.43
CA PHE A 150 -0.84 -13.86 1.88
C PHE A 150 -2.16 -13.19 2.28
N ASP A 151 -3.20 -13.30 1.46
CA ASP A 151 -4.50 -12.69 1.69
C ASP A 151 -5.14 -13.16 3.00
N ILE A 152 -5.04 -14.46 3.31
CA ILE A 152 -5.58 -14.97 4.57
C ILE A 152 -4.79 -14.46 5.80
N VAL A 153 -3.49 -14.27 5.67
CA VAL A 153 -2.66 -13.65 6.71
C VAL A 153 -3.09 -12.20 6.92
N GLN A 154 -3.25 -11.42 5.85
CA GLN A 154 -3.65 -10.01 5.93
C GLN A 154 -5.05 -9.87 6.53
N LYS A 155 -6.00 -10.70 6.08
CA LYS A 155 -7.35 -10.74 6.64
C LYS A 155 -7.34 -11.05 8.14
N SER A 156 -6.55 -12.05 8.55
CA SER A 156 -6.47 -12.42 9.98
C SER A 156 -5.86 -11.31 10.84
N LEU A 157 -4.88 -10.56 10.30
CA LEU A 157 -4.28 -9.41 10.98
C LEU A 157 -5.28 -8.23 11.08
N TYR A 158 -6.07 -8.02 10.03
CA TYR A 158 -7.14 -7.01 10.04
C TYR A 158 -8.23 -7.36 11.05
N ASP A 159 -8.74 -8.59 11.02
CA ASP A 159 -9.77 -9.08 11.96
C ASP A 159 -9.29 -8.91 13.41
N GLU A 160 -8.02 -9.22 13.69
CA GLU A 160 -7.42 -9.02 15.02
C GLU A 160 -7.36 -7.54 15.41
N SER A 161 -7.01 -6.65 14.48
CA SER A 161 -6.96 -5.20 14.72
C SER A 161 -8.34 -4.61 15.06
N MET A 162 -9.41 -5.27 14.59
CA MET A 162 -10.81 -4.92 14.86
C MET A 162 -11.36 -5.61 16.13
N GLY A 163 -10.51 -6.29 16.93
CA GLY A 163 -10.91 -7.01 18.14
C GLY A 163 -11.64 -8.32 17.87
N LEU A 164 -11.68 -8.80 16.63
CA LEU A 164 -12.28 -10.07 16.27
C LEU A 164 -11.32 -11.22 16.60
N LYS A 165 -11.84 -12.33 17.13
CA LYS A 165 -11.02 -13.52 17.36
C LYS A 165 -10.55 -14.09 16.01
N ILE A 166 -9.26 -14.36 15.87
CA ILE A 166 -8.75 -15.08 14.70
C ILE A 166 -9.43 -16.46 14.67
N LYS A 167 -10.32 -16.64 13.70
CA LYS A 167 -10.87 -17.96 13.41
C LYS A 167 -9.76 -18.76 12.74
N SER A 168 -9.41 -19.94 13.28
CA SER A 168 -8.64 -20.90 12.52
C SER A 168 -9.46 -21.26 11.27
N TYR A 169 -9.05 -20.79 10.13
CA TYR A 169 -9.66 -21.15 8.85
C TYR A 169 -9.24 -22.57 8.46
N ILE A 170 -9.51 -23.54 9.35
CA ILE A 170 -9.55 -24.94 8.95
C ILE A 170 -10.82 -25.04 8.11
N LEU A 171 -10.68 -24.77 6.82
CA LEU A 171 -11.68 -25.14 5.85
C LEU A 171 -11.94 -26.64 6.02
N ASN A 172 -13.10 -26.94 6.57
CA ASN A 172 -13.67 -28.27 6.53
C ASN A 172 -13.62 -28.70 5.06
N LYS A 173 -12.74 -29.64 4.70
CA LYS A 173 -12.65 -30.30 3.40
C LYS A 173 -13.94 -31.02 2.98
N LYS A 174 -15.06 -30.79 3.63
CA LYS A 174 -16.34 -31.48 3.44
C LYS A 174 -17.40 -30.72 2.62
N ILE A 175 -17.12 -29.52 2.06
CA ILE A 175 -18.16 -28.76 1.33
C ILE A 175 -17.90 -28.69 -0.19
N PHE A 176 -16.86 -29.33 -0.75
CA PHE A 176 -16.66 -29.43 -2.18
C PHE A 176 -16.56 -30.88 -2.68
N GLN A 177 -17.49 -31.70 -2.24
CA GLN A 177 -17.87 -32.95 -2.90
C GLN A 177 -19.41 -33.07 -2.85
N MET A 178 -20.07 -32.29 -3.69
CA MET A 178 -21.39 -32.57 -4.25
C MET A 178 -21.45 -31.87 -5.60
#